data_b3345948d0d39dd810fbeda4061300b1
#
_entry.id   b3345948d0d39dd810fbeda4061300b1
#
_cell.length_a   1.000
_cell.length_b   1.000
_cell.length_c   1.000
_cell.angle_alpha   90.00
_cell.angle_beta   90.00
_cell.angle_gamma   90.00
#
_symmetry.space_group_name_H-M   'P 1'
#
loop_
_entity.id
_entity.type
_entity.pdbx_description
1 polymer ?
#
loop_
_entity_poly.entity_id
_entity_poly.type
_entity_poly.pdbx_seq_one_letter_code
_entity_poly.pdbx_strand_id
1 'polypeptide(L)'
;QMPINIEDSEEVIKNEKSNICALAFSAENSAHLAIQKLNTIYNTKFTEEVKIGKYRYDAIGAISDRIYLVECKYIKNNITINRLRDTYQQVLRYKENLLKKNPHIIIVFVLEKYTDAVSKNIKEYYQSIAPDIDIYVFDYNELKTQFKSIE
;
A
#
# COMPACT_ATOMS: atom_id res chain seq x y z
N GLN A 1 -9.24 -42.03 -14.34
CA GLN A 1 -8.45 -41.01 -13.66
C GLN A 1 -7.03 -41.02 -14.17
N MET A 2 -6.60 -39.94 -14.78
CA MET A 2 -5.24 -39.84 -15.32
C MET A 2 -4.23 -39.58 -14.20
N PRO A 3 -3.11 -40.31 -14.18
CA PRO A 3 -2.07 -40.04 -13.19
C PRO A 3 -1.45 -38.66 -13.43
N ILE A 4 -1.11 -37.97 -12.33
CA ILE A 4 -0.43 -36.68 -12.40
C ILE A 4 1.00 -36.92 -12.85
N ASN A 5 1.43 -36.21 -13.89
CA ASN A 5 2.80 -36.24 -14.35
C ASN A 5 3.66 -35.37 -13.41
N ILE A 6 4.76 -35.92 -12.90
CA ILE A 6 5.67 -35.23 -11.99
C ILE A 6 6.23 -33.96 -12.62
N GLU A 7 6.58 -33.98 -13.91
CA GLU A 7 7.10 -32.81 -14.62
C GLU A 7 6.06 -31.68 -14.68
N ASP A 8 4.80 -32.00 -14.95
CA ASP A 8 3.72 -31.02 -14.97
C ASP A 8 3.50 -30.40 -13.58
N SER A 9 3.62 -31.22 -12.52
CA SER A 9 3.49 -30.75 -11.14
C SER A 9 4.63 -29.79 -10.76
N GLU A 10 5.86 -30.07 -11.16
CA GLU A 10 7.01 -29.21 -10.92
C GLU A 10 6.88 -27.88 -11.66
N GLU A 11 6.40 -27.91 -12.90
CA GLU A 11 6.17 -26.71 -13.69
C GLU A 11 5.08 -25.83 -13.09
N VAL A 12 3.99 -26.41 -12.61
CA VAL A 12 2.91 -25.67 -11.93
C VAL A 12 3.44 -25.00 -10.67
N ILE A 13 4.22 -25.68 -9.85
CA ILE A 13 4.84 -25.11 -8.65
C ILE A 13 5.77 -23.96 -9.01
N LYS A 14 6.57 -24.09 -10.06
CA LYS A 14 7.46 -23.05 -10.56
C LYS A 14 6.69 -21.81 -10.99
N ASN A 15 5.58 -22.00 -11.72
CA ASN A 15 4.73 -20.91 -12.18
C ASN A 15 4.06 -20.17 -11.03
N GLU A 16 3.59 -20.90 -10.02
CA GLU A 16 3.01 -20.31 -8.81
C GLU A 16 4.03 -19.48 -8.04
N LYS A 17 5.25 -19.98 -7.88
CA LYS A 17 6.34 -19.23 -7.25
C LYS A 17 6.66 -17.95 -8.01
N SER A 18 6.75 -18.01 -9.34
CA SER A 18 6.98 -16.84 -10.20
C SER A 18 5.87 -15.80 -10.02
N ASN A 19 4.63 -16.23 -9.97
CA ASN A 19 3.48 -15.33 -9.79
C ASN A 19 3.50 -14.68 -8.41
N ILE A 20 3.84 -15.43 -7.36
CA ILE A 20 3.97 -14.90 -6.00
C ILE A 20 5.11 -13.87 -5.92
N CYS A 21 6.25 -14.17 -6.52
CA CYS A 21 7.39 -13.24 -6.56
C CYS A 21 7.05 -11.96 -7.32
N ALA A 22 6.35 -12.06 -8.45
CA ALA A 22 5.92 -10.91 -9.23
C ALA A 22 4.94 -10.04 -8.46
N LEU A 23 4.00 -10.65 -7.73
CA LEU A 23 3.04 -9.92 -6.91
C LEU A 23 3.75 -9.23 -5.74
N ALA A 24 4.67 -9.91 -5.07
CA ALA A 24 5.45 -9.34 -3.97
C ALA A 24 6.30 -8.15 -4.46
N PHE A 25 6.92 -8.28 -5.63
CA PHE A 25 7.67 -7.18 -6.24
C PHE A 25 6.76 -5.98 -6.53
N SER A 26 5.60 -6.22 -7.13
CA SER A 26 4.65 -5.14 -7.45
C SER A 26 4.16 -4.43 -6.20
N ALA A 27 3.88 -5.17 -5.13
CA ALA A 27 3.45 -4.57 -3.86
C ALA A 27 4.56 -3.70 -3.27
N GLU A 28 5.80 -4.18 -3.24
CA GLU A 28 6.94 -3.43 -2.72
C GLU A 28 7.26 -2.21 -3.59
N ASN A 29 7.27 -2.40 -4.90
CA ASN A 29 7.53 -1.31 -5.85
C ASN A 29 6.44 -0.24 -5.79
N SER A 30 5.18 -0.64 -5.70
CA SER A 30 4.07 0.31 -5.61
C SER A 30 4.18 1.19 -4.38
N ALA A 31 4.57 0.62 -3.23
CA ALA A 31 4.80 1.38 -2.01
C ALA A 31 5.95 2.37 -2.20
N HIS A 32 7.07 1.93 -2.75
CA HIS A 32 8.22 2.78 -3.01
C HIS A 32 7.84 3.97 -3.91
N LEU A 33 7.15 3.71 -5.03
CA LEU A 33 6.74 4.76 -5.95
C LEU A 33 5.72 5.72 -5.33
N ALA A 34 4.77 5.19 -4.57
CA ALA A 34 3.79 6.00 -3.86
C ALA A 34 4.47 6.95 -2.87
N ILE A 35 5.47 6.46 -2.14
CA ILE A 35 6.22 7.29 -1.18
C ILE A 35 7.00 8.37 -1.91
N GLN A 36 7.58 8.10 -3.07
CA GLN A 36 8.23 9.12 -3.88
C GLN A 36 7.24 10.24 -4.26
N LYS A 37 6.03 9.87 -4.63
CA LYS A 37 4.99 10.85 -4.94
C LYS A 37 4.57 11.64 -3.70
N LEU A 38 4.42 11.00 -2.56
CA LEU A 38 4.11 11.68 -1.29
C LEU A 38 5.21 12.66 -0.90
N ASN A 39 6.48 12.30 -1.11
CA ASN A 39 7.60 13.22 -0.86
C ASN A 39 7.43 14.54 -1.64
N THR A 40 6.97 14.45 -2.87
CA THR A 40 6.67 15.63 -3.69
C THR A 40 5.46 16.39 -3.17
N ILE A 41 4.37 15.69 -2.86
CA ILE A 41 3.12 16.31 -2.38
C ILE A 41 3.33 17.05 -1.07
N TYR A 42 4.04 16.44 -0.11
CA TYR A 42 4.25 17.01 1.21
C TYR A 42 5.55 17.82 1.34
N ASN A 43 6.33 17.88 0.28
CA ASN A 43 7.64 18.56 0.27
C ASN A 43 8.51 18.10 1.45
N THR A 44 8.63 16.80 1.63
CA THR A 44 9.42 16.18 2.69
C THR A 44 10.07 14.90 2.17
N LYS A 45 10.83 14.24 3.03
CA LYS A 45 11.41 12.95 2.71
C LYS A 45 10.95 11.94 3.76
N PHE A 46 9.99 11.10 3.39
CA PHE A 46 9.57 9.99 4.24
C PHE A 46 10.66 8.90 4.30
N THR A 47 10.86 8.35 5.48
CA THR A 47 11.73 7.19 5.67
C THR A 47 10.92 5.93 5.45
N GLU A 48 11.35 5.10 4.49
CA GLU A 48 10.64 3.87 4.12
C GLU A 48 11.00 2.71 5.05
N GLU A 49 10.06 1.80 5.22
CA GLU A 49 10.23 0.54 5.93
C GLU A 49 10.81 0.72 7.35
N VAL A 50 10.10 1.46 8.18
CA VAL A 50 10.51 1.75 9.55
C VAL A 50 9.91 0.73 10.50
N LYS A 51 10.74 0.06 11.29
CA LYS A 51 10.28 -0.87 12.32
C LYS A 51 10.30 -0.17 13.69
N ILE A 52 9.16 -0.13 14.37
CA ILE A 52 9.04 0.40 15.72
C ILE A 52 8.29 -0.63 16.56
N GLY A 53 8.95 -1.18 17.58
CA GLY A 53 8.40 -2.28 18.36
C GLY A 53 8.18 -3.50 17.47
N LYS A 54 6.98 -4.06 17.49
CA LYS A 54 6.61 -5.24 16.69
C LYS A 54 6.01 -4.89 15.32
N TYR A 55 5.79 -3.60 15.05
CA TYR A 55 5.17 -3.16 13.81
C TYR A 55 6.19 -2.62 12.82
N ARG A 56 5.94 -2.90 11.54
CA ARG A 56 6.68 -2.32 10.43
C ARG A 56 5.76 -1.36 9.70
N TYR A 57 6.20 -0.11 9.57
CA TYR A 57 5.48 0.93 8.86
C TYR A 57 6.05 1.08 7.45
N ASP A 58 5.18 1.27 6.46
CA ASP A 58 5.64 1.48 5.08
C ASP A 58 6.49 2.73 4.96
N ALA A 59 6.09 3.81 5.63
CA ALA A 59 6.92 4.99 5.77
C ALA A 59 6.51 5.82 6.97
N ILE A 60 7.47 6.60 7.48
CA ILE A 60 7.24 7.58 8.54
C ILE A 60 7.94 8.87 8.13
N GLY A 61 7.28 9.99 8.38
CA GLY A 61 7.87 11.31 8.17
C GLY A 61 7.54 12.24 9.32
N ALA A 62 8.24 13.37 9.36
CA ALA A 62 7.96 14.44 10.30
C ALA A 62 7.73 15.72 9.50
N ILE A 63 6.58 16.36 9.72
CA ILE A 63 6.19 17.60 9.06
C ILE A 63 5.66 18.54 10.13
N SER A 64 6.29 19.71 10.26
CA SER A 64 5.88 20.74 11.25
C SER A 64 5.71 20.13 12.66
N ASP A 65 6.70 19.40 13.13
CA ASP A 65 6.74 18.75 14.45
C ASP A 65 5.70 17.65 14.67
N ARG A 66 4.99 17.25 13.64
CA ARG A 66 4.03 16.13 13.71
C ARG A 66 4.56 14.92 12.96
N ILE A 67 4.35 13.74 13.54
CA ILE A 67 4.71 12.47 12.91
C ILE A 67 3.57 12.06 11.96
N TYR A 68 3.95 11.64 10.76
CA TYR A 68 3.05 11.12 9.74
C TYR A 68 3.36 9.64 9.50
N LEU A 69 2.33 8.80 9.64
CA LEU A 69 2.41 7.37 9.35
C LEU A 69 1.81 7.11 7.98
N VAL A 70 2.53 6.39 7.14
CA VAL A 70 2.07 6.04 5.80
C VAL A 70 1.83 4.54 5.71
N GLU A 71 0.65 4.15 5.27
CA GLU A 71 0.31 2.78 4.94
C GLU A 71 -0.06 2.70 3.47
N CYS A 72 0.65 1.85 2.72
CA CYS A 72 0.42 1.63 1.29
C CYS A 72 -0.21 0.26 1.06
N LYS A 73 -1.22 0.20 0.22
CA LYS A 73 -1.87 -1.03 -0.20
C LYS A 73 -1.86 -1.13 -1.72
N TYR A 74 -1.25 -2.19 -2.23
CA TYR A 74 -1.30 -2.50 -3.65
C TYR A 74 -2.50 -3.38 -3.94
N ILE A 75 -3.34 -2.97 -4.90
CA ILE A 75 -4.54 -3.69 -5.27
C ILE A 75 -4.44 -4.09 -6.74
N LYS A 76 -4.24 -5.38 -6.97
CA LYS A 76 -4.10 -5.94 -8.32
C LYS A 76 -5.43 -6.02 -9.06
N ASN A 77 -6.48 -6.41 -8.36
CA ASN A 77 -7.81 -6.62 -8.93
C ASN A 77 -8.82 -5.65 -8.31
N ASN A 78 -10.09 -6.04 -8.23
CA ASN A 78 -11.11 -5.18 -7.66
C ASN A 78 -10.94 -5.07 -6.14
N ILE A 79 -11.11 -3.86 -5.61
CA ILE A 79 -11.08 -3.64 -4.17
C ILE A 79 -12.47 -3.86 -3.58
N THR A 80 -12.52 -4.44 -2.39
CA THR A 80 -13.77 -4.72 -1.67
C THR A 80 -13.90 -3.80 -0.46
N ILE A 81 -15.13 -3.62 0.03
CA ILE A 81 -15.39 -2.88 1.27
C ILE A 81 -14.68 -3.53 2.46
N ASN A 82 -14.63 -4.87 2.49
CA ASN A 82 -13.90 -5.59 3.53
C ASN A 82 -12.40 -5.21 3.53
N ARG A 83 -11.79 -5.07 2.37
CA ARG A 83 -10.39 -4.64 2.27
C ARG A 83 -10.20 -3.23 2.81
N LEU A 84 -11.11 -2.32 2.51
CA LEU A 84 -11.06 -0.95 3.02
C LEU A 84 -11.17 -0.92 4.54
N ARG A 85 -12.11 -1.69 5.09
CA ARG A 85 -12.32 -1.79 6.53
C ARG A 85 -11.12 -2.40 7.24
N ASP A 86 -10.59 -3.51 6.71
CA ASP A 86 -9.43 -4.19 7.31
C ASP A 86 -8.20 -3.29 7.32
N THR A 87 -8.00 -2.52 6.25
CA THR A 87 -6.92 -1.54 6.18
C THR A 87 -7.06 -0.48 7.26
N TYR A 88 -8.27 0.04 7.46
CA TYR A 88 -8.53 1.02 8.50
C TYR A 88 -8.23 0.47 9.90
N GLN A 89 -8.67 -0.75 10.18
CA GLN A 89 -8.41 -1.40 11.47
C GLN A 89 -6.93 -1.65 11.69
N GLN A 90 -6.18 -2.04 10.67
CA GLN A 90 -4.75 -2.22 10.74
C GLN A 90 -4.04 -0.90 11.08
N VAL A 91 -4.44 0.17 10.42
CA VAL A 91 -3.88 1.51 10.64
C VAL A 91 -4.15 2.01 12.05
N LEU A 92 -5.32 1.73 12.61
CA LEU A 92 -5.63 2.09 13.99
C LEU A 92 -4.70 1.39 14.98
N ARG A 93 -4.40 0.11 14.76
CA ARG A 93 -3.44 -0.62 15.60
C ARG A 93 -2.03 -0.04 15.50
N TYR A 94 -1.62 0.35 14.30
CA TYR A 94 -0.32 0.98 14.08
C TYR A 94 -0.23 2.35 14.76
N LYS A 95 -1.33 3.10 14.71
CA LYS A 95 -1.44 4.40 15.39
C LYS A 95 -1.31 4.24 16.90
N GLU A 96 -1.96 3.25 17.50
CA GLU A 96 -1.91 3.00 18.94
C GLU A 96 -0.48 2.75 19.43
N ASN A 97 0.35 2.08 18.63
CA ASN A 97 1.74 1.86 18.96
C ASN A 97 2.54 3.16 19.13
N LEU A 98 2.06 4.26 18.57
CA LEU A 98 2.69 5.58 18.61
C LEU A 98 1.76 6.64 19.19
N LEU A 99 0.83 6.25 20.06
CA LEU A 99 -0.23 7.13 20.57
C LEU A 99 0.31 8.40 21.23
N LYS A 100 1.44 8.30 21.97
CA LYS A 100 2.07 9.44 22.64
C LYS A 100 2.57 10.50 21.67
N LYS A 101 2.79 10.14 20.41
CA LYS A 101 3.27 11.05 19.36
C LYS A 101 2.12 11.68 18.57
N ASN A 102 0.87 11.28 18.84
CA ASN A 102 -0.32 11.77 18.13
C ASN A 102 -0.11 11.81 16.61
N PRO A 103 0.19 10.68 15.98
CA PRO A 103 0.57 10.66 14.57
C PRO A 103 -0.62 10.98 13.66
N HIS A 104 -0.34 11.69 12.57
CA HIS A 104 -1.29 11.84 11.46
C HIS A 104 -1.14 10.65 10.51
N ILE A 105 -2.24 10.18 9.97
CA ILE A 105 -2.24 8.99 9.14
C ILE A 105 -2.48 9.33 7.68
N ILE A 106 -1.67 8.73 6.82
CA ILE A 106 -1.85 8.75 5.36
C ILE A 106 -2.06 7.30 4.92
N ILE A 107 -3.15 7.03 4.21
CA ILE A 107 -3.38 5.73 3.56
C ILE A 107 -3.31 5.95 2.06
N VAL A 108 -2.53 5.10 1.38
CA VAL A 108 -2.38 5.14 -0.06
C VAL A 108 -2.82 3.80 -0.64
N PHE A 109 -3.76 3.84 -1.56
CA PHE A 109 -4.10 2.69 -2.39
C PHE A 109 -3.47 2.87 -3.76
N VAL A 110 -2.66 1.91 -4.18
CA VAL A 110 -2.06 1.89 -5.51
C VAL A 110 -2.78 0.82 -6.32
N LEU A 111 -3.48 1.22 -7.36
CA LEU A 111 -4.36 0.35 -8.13
C LEU A 111 -3.71 -0.05 -9.46
N GLU A 112 -3.70 -1.34 -9.74
CA GLU A 112 -3.34 -1.87 -11.06
C GLU A 112 -4.41 -1.53 -12.10
N LYS A 113 -5.68 -1.59 -11.69
CA LYS A 113 -6.85 -1.29 -12.51
C LYS A 113 -7.52 -0.01 -12.02
N TYR A 114 -6.83 1.10 -12.21
CA TYR A 114 -7.32 2.40 -11.76
C TYR A 114 -8.48 2.89 -12.64
N THR A 115 -9.52 3.39 -12.00
CA THR A 115 -10.57 4.22 -12.63
C THR A 115 -10.93 5.36 -11.69
N ASP A 116 -11.40 6.47 -12.25
CA ASP A 116 -11.84 7.61 -11.45
C ASP A 116 -13.00 7.23 -10.53
N ALA A 117 -13.90 6.35 -10.98
CA ALA A 117 -15.02 5.88 -10.17
C ALA A 117 -14.56 5.11 -8.95
N VAL A 118 -13.61 4.19 -9.11
CA VAL A 118 -13.05 3.41 -7.99
C VAL A 118 -12.32 4.33 -7.00
N SER A 119 -11.52 5.26 -7.51
CA SER A 119 -10.83 6.24 -6.67
C SER A 119 -11.82 7.05 -5.83
N LYS A 120 -12.88 7.55 -6.45
CA LYS A 120 -13.93 8.32 -5.78
C LYS A 120 -14.60 7.49 -4.68
N ASN A 121 -14.94 6.24 -4.97
CA ASN A 121 -15.59 5.36 -4.01
C ASN A 121 -14.72 5.09 -2.78
N ILE A 122 -13.43 4.88 -2.98
CA ILE A 122 -12.48 4.68 -1.87
C ILE A 122 -12.42 5.94 -1.00
N LYS A 123 -12.27 7.09 -1.60
CA LYS A 123 -12.20 8.36 -0.89
C LYS A 123 -13.48 8.67 -0.12
N GLU A 124 -14.63 8.43 -0.71
CA GLU A 124 -15.93 8.62 -0.06
C GLU A 124 -16.10 7.70 1.15
N TYR A 125 -15.65 6.45 1.03
CA TYR A 125 -15.70 5.50 2.16
C TYR A 125 -14.96 6.06 3.37
N TYR A 126 -13.71 6.49 3.19
CA TYR A 126 -12.91 7.00 4.31
C TYR A 126 -13.39 8.36 4.79
N GLN A 127 -13.89 9.20 3.90
CA GLN A 127 -14.47 10.49 4.29
C GLN A 127 -15.62 10.31 5.27
N SER A 128 -16.40 9.24 5.13
CA SER A 128 -17.55 8.98 6.00
C SER A 128 -17.16 8.41 7.37
N ILE A 129 -16.03 7.70 7.50
CA ILE A 129 -15.66 7.03 8.75
C ILE A 129 -14.43 7.63 9.43
N ALA A 130 -13.56 8.28 8.68
CA ALA A 130 -12.28 8.76 9.20
C ALA A 130 -11.82 10.01 8.44
N PRO A 131 -12.55 11.14 8.57
CA PRO A 131 -12.25 12.35 7.79
C PRO A 131 -10.89 12.98 8.12
N ASP A 132 -10.27 12.59 9.25
CA ASP A 132 -8.95 13.10 9.65
C ASP A 132 -7.78 12.42 8.94
N ILE A 133 -8.04 11.32 8.26
CA ILE A 133 -7.00 10.56 7.55
C ILE A 133 -6.86 11.11 6.12
N ASP A 134 -5.63 11.32 5.69
CA ASP A 134 -5.35 11.67 4.29
C ASP A 134 -5.40 10.39 3.45
N ILE A 135 -6.24 10.38 2.43
CA ILE A 135 -6.40 9.23 1.54
C ILE A 135 -5.95 9.59 0.14
N TYR A 136 -5.06 8.77 -0.41
CA TYR A 136 -4.60 8.88 -1.78
C TYR A 136 -4.90 7.60 -2.54
N VAL A 137 -5.30 7.73 -3.78
CA VAL A 137 -5.51 6.61 -4.68
C VAL A 137 -4.71 6.90 -5.95
N PHE A 138 -3.69 6.10 -6.20
CA PHE A 138 -2.79 6.28 -7.33
C PHE A 138 -2.94 5.14 -8.33
N ASP A 139 -2.73 5.47 -9.59
CA ASP A 139 -2.64 4.50 -10.67
C ASP A 139 -1.20 3.96 -10.72
N TYR A 140 -1.03 2.65 -10.53
CA TYR A 140 0.29 2.03 -10.52
C TYR A 140 1.03 2.24 -11.85
N ASN A 141 0.33 2.12 -12.97
CA ASN A 141 0.95 2.30 -14.29
C ASN A 141 1.44 3.74 -14.48
N GLU A 142 0.68 4.71 -13.99
CA GLU A 142 1.09 6.11 -14.02
C GLU A 142 2.30 6.37 -13.12
N LEU A 143 2.31 5.81 -11.91
CA LEU A 143 3.45 5.94 -10.99
C LEU A 143 4.74 5.40 -11.62
N LYS A 144 4.66 4.28 -12.33
CA LYS A 144 5.82 3.68 -12.99
C LYS A 144 6.39 4.54 -14.10
N THR A 145 5.59 5.42 -14.70
CA THR A 145 6.07 6.37 -15.72
C THR A 145 6.68 7.62 -15.10
N GLN A 146 6.25 8.01 -13.90
CA GLN A 146 6.65 9.25 -13.25
C GLN A 146 7.88 9.09 -12.36
N PHE A 147 8.09 7.91 -11.78
CA PHE A 147 9.14 7.65 -10.80
C PHE A 147 9.91 6.40 -11.14
N LYS A 148 11.16 6.32 -10.62
CA LYS A 148 12.03 5.19 -10.87
C LYS A 148 11.67 4.02 -9.96
N SER A 149 11.36 2.87 -10.60
CA SER A 149 11.09 1.62 -9.89
C SER A 149 12.33 1.09 -9.17
N ILE A 150 12.12 0.28 -8.16
CA ILE A 150 13.18 -0.46 -7.48
C ILE A 150 13.80 -1.47 -8.45
N GLU A 151 15.08 -1.69 -8.30
CA GLU A 151 15.84 -2.61 -9.15
C GLU A 151 15.98 -4.00 -8.51
#